data_b52ac7e45ed28b7d1a1870e34e37ae96
#
_entry.id   b52ac7e45ed28b7d1a1870e34e37ae96
#
_cell.length_a   1.000
_cell.length_b   1.000
_cell.length_c   1.000
_cell.angle_alpha   90.00
_cell.angle_beta   90.00
_cell.angle_gamma   90.00
#
_symmetry.space_group_name_H-M   'P 1'
#
loop_
_entity.id
_entity.type
_entity.pdbx_description
1 polymer ?
#
loop_
_entity_poly.entity_id
_entity_poly.type
_entity_poly.pdbx_seq_one_letter_code
_entity_poly.pdbx_strand_id
1 'polypeptide(L)'
;MLKQLLTLLAYTLLFTFLTKCETNTNSNEDTSAAEVMKSSTGAKDLDLKTVPLQEVNTPTLKVIEDWTAIYVLKNEIVKMEGDAPSIFELQKNGIKQLFINLDINMPNLLNTNNIWARIKVLETNAYKFYEASLKHPKGSKQIKKTKNNTLSAYNILIHQINKTHEKYIQSITK
;
A
#
# COMPACT_ATOMS: atom_id res chain seq x y z
N MET A 1 -18.22 50.57 -14.40
CA MET A 1 -18.71 50.30 -13.02
C MET A 1 -19.81 49.25 -12.98
N LEU A 2 -20.83 49.30 -13.86
CA LEU A 2 -21.95 48.33 -13.85
C LEU A 2 -21.54 46.85 -14.08
N LYS A 3 -20.53 46.59 -14.94
CA LYS A 3 -20.03 45.23 -15.21
C LYS A 3 -19.28 44.59 -14.01
N GLN A 4 -18.59 45.37 -13.21
CA GLN A 4 -17.88 44.86 -12.01
C GLN A 4 -18.85 44.57 -10.87
N LEU A 5 -19.98 45.31 -10.78
CA LEU A 5 -21.01 45.03 -9.81
C LEU A 5 -21.79 43.74 -10.12
N LEU A 6 -21.98 43.42 -11.40
CA LEU A 6 -22.66 42.20 -11.85
C LEU A 6 -21.82 40.94 -11.57
N THR A 7 -20.49 41.02 -11.71
CA THR A 7 -19.58 39.88 -11.41
C THR A 7 -19.47 39.59 -9.91
N LEU A 8 -19.50 40.62 -9.06
CA LEU A 8 -19.54 40.46 -7.61
C LEU A 8 -20.85 39.82 -7.13
N LEU A 9 -21.98 40.18 -7.74
CA LEU A 9 -23.29 39.59 -7.41
C LEU A 9 -23.37 38.12 -7.81
N ALA A 10 -22.75 37.70 -8.93
CA ALA A 10 -22.68 36.30 -9.35
C ALA A 10 -21.86 35.44 -8.42
N TYR A 11 -20.79 35.98 -7.86
CA TYR A 11 -19.92 35.24 -6.91
C TYR A 11 -20.60 35.01 -5.55
N THR A 12 -21.42 35.92 -5.07
CA THR A 12 -22.15 35.77 -3.80
C THR A 12 -23.27 34.74 -3.89
N LEU A 13 -23.88 34.57 -5.09
CA LEU A 13 -24.94 33.58 -5.28
C LEU A 13 -24.44 32.13 -5.35
N LEU A 14 -23.18 31.93 -5.76
CA LEU A 14 -22.58 30.60 -5.88
C LEU A 14 -22.19 30.00 -4.51
N PHE A 15 -22.05 30.85 -3.45
CA PHE A 15 -21.59 30.41 -2.14
C PHE A 15 -22.70 29.91 -1.20
N THR A 16 -23.99 30.10 -1.57
CA THR A 16 -25.11 29.74 -0.68
C THR A 16 -25.68 28.34 -0.87
N PHE A 17 -25.11 27.52 -1.77
CA PHE A 17 -25.62 26.15 -2.03
C PHE A 17 -24.92 25.04 -1.28
N LEU A 18 -23.96 25.32 -0.33
CA LEU A 18 -23.16 24.29 0.34
C LEU A 18 -23.52 24.01 1.80
N THR A 19 -24.70 24.45 2.27
CA THR A 19 -25.10 24.12 3.65
C THR A 19 -26.52 23.56 3.71
N LYS A 20 -26.73 22.31 3.35
CA LYS A 20 -27.83 21.49 3.88
C LYS A 20 -27.41 20.03 3.95
N CYS A 21 -26.98 19.63 5.12
CA CYS A 21 -27.04 18.25 5.56
C CYS A 21 -27.97 18.23 6.78
N GLU A 22 -29.23 17.87 6.58
CA GLU A 22 -30.21 17.67 7.64
C GLU A 22 -30.05 16.25 8.21
N THR A 23 -29.75 16.18 9.49
CA THR A 23 -29.88 14.99 10.33
C THR A 23 -31.37 14.71 10.55
N ASN A 24 -31.84 13.57 10.08
CA ASN A 24 -33.18 13.08 10.42
C ASN A 24 -33.06 11.92 11.40
N THR A 25 -33.38 12.20 12.66
CA THR A 25 -33.64 11.23 13.72
C THR A 25 -35.09 10.75 13.60
N ASN A 26 -35.31 9.47 13.34
CA ASN A 26 -36.53 8.80 13.78
C ASN A 26 -36.24 7.34 14.12
N SER A 27 -36.51 7.04 15.40
CA SER A 27 -36.60 5.75 16.04
C SER A 27 -37.71 4.88 15.43
N ASN A 28 -37.43 3.58 15.18
CA ASN A 28 -38.21 2.47 15.73
C ASN A 28 -37.54 1.12 15.46
N GLU A 29 -37.65 0.26 16.44
CA GLU A 29 -37.19 -1.10 16.63
C GLU A 29 -37.45 -2.05 15.45
N ASP A 30 -36.45 -2.91 15.06
CA ASP A 30 -36.54 -4.33 15.31
C ASP A 30 -35.22 -5.04 15.03
N THR A 31 -34.97 -5.97 15.90
CA THR A 31 -33.93 -6.94 16.13
C THR A 31 -33.39 -7.65 14.88
N SER A 32 -32.05 -7.70 14.67
CA SER A 32 -31.20 -8.88 14.61
C SER A 32 -29.89 -8.65 13.84
N ALA A 33 -28.79 -8.99 14.51
CA ALA A 33 -27.48 -9.39 13.95
C ALA A 33 -26.73 -8.38 13.06
N ALA A 34 -26.08 -7.40 13.68
CA ALA A 34 -24.82 -6.83 13.21
C ALA A 34 -23.99 -6.39 14.42
N GLU A 35 -23.37 -7.36 15.07
CA GLU A 35 -22.32 -7.09 16.03
C GLU A 35 -21.03 -6.69 15.30
N VAL A 36 -20.44 -5.63 15.87
CA VAL A 36 -19.02 -5.34 15.97
C VAL A 36 -18.35 -4.67 14.76
N MET A 37 -18.39 -3.33 14.80
CA MET A 37 -17.19 -2.52 14.65
C MET A 37 -17.20 -1.38 15.67
N LYS A 38 -17.00 -1.71 16.94
CA LYS A 38 -16.55 -0.74 17.94
C LYS A 38 -15.11 -0.40 17.67
N SER A 39 -14.87 0.78 17.10
CA SER A 39 -13.61 1.48 17.16
C SER A 39 -13.15 1.57 18.62
N SER A 40 -12.31 0.65 19.05
CA SER A 40 -11.62 0.78 20.31
C SER A 40 -10.43 1.72 20.13
N THR A 41 -10.65 2.98 20.49
CA THR A 41 -9.59 3.94 20.79
C THR A 41 -8.92 3.52 22.10
N GLY A 42 -8.13 2.46 22.03
CA GLY A 42 -7.19 2.04 23.06
C GLY A 42 -5.82 2.05 22.44
N ALA A 43 -5.06 3.13 22.67
CA ALA A 43 -3.65 3.16 22.35
C ALA A 43 -2.92 2.17 23.29
N LYS A 44 -3.06 0.86 23.04
CA LYS A 44 -2.09 -0.13 23.49
C LYS A 44 -0.81 0.21 22.75
N ASP A 45 0.24 0.43 23.50
CA ASP A 45 1.62 0.47 23.02
C ASP A 45 1.90 -0.89 22.37
N LEU A 46 1.57 -0.99 21.07
CA LEU A 46 1.87 -2.14 20.27
C LEU A 46 3.39 -2.13 20.12
N ASP A 47 4.04 -2.99 20.87
CA ASP A 47 5.39 -3.43 20.57
C ASP A 47 5.37 -3.87 19.08
N LEU A 48 5.83 -2.96 18.21
CA LEU A 48 5.81 -3.16 16.76
C LEU A 48 6.92 -4.17 16.42
N LYS A 49 6.62 -5.44 16.74
CA LYS A 49 7.47 -6.58 16.39
C LYS A 49 7.80 -6.53 14.92
N THR A 50 9.07 -6.65 14.59
CA THR A 50 9.56 -6.71 13.21
C THR A 50 8.85 -7.84 12.47
N VAL A 51 8.31 -7.55 11.30
CA VAL A 51 7.63 -8.54 10.45
C VAL A 51 8.72 -9.35 9.74
N PRO A 52 8.86 -10.67 9.97
CA PRO A 52 9.84 -11.48 9.28
C PRO A 52 9.58 -11.49 7.78
N LEU A 53 10.63 -11.43 6.97
CA LEU A 53 10.50 -11.44 5.51
C LEU A 53 10.14 -12.84 5.00
N GLN A 54 9.19 -12.87 4.08
CA GLN A 54 8.81 -14.08 3.36
C GLN A 54 9.73 -14.29 2.15
N GLU A 55 10.14 -15.53 1.93
CA GLU A 55 10.98 -15.92 0.80
C GLU A 55 10.17 -16.51 -0.35
N VAL A 56 10.70 -16.36 -1.56
CA VAL A 56 10.21 -17.11 -2.73
C VAL A 56 10.61 -18.58 -2.53
N ASN A 57 9.66 -19.50 -2.68
CA ASN A 57 9.90 -20.92 -2.53
C ASN A 57 10.79 -21.48 -3.66
N THR A 58 11.51 -22.58 -3.37
CA THR A 58 12.49 -23.16 -4.30
C THR A 58 11.93 -23.44 -5.71
N PRO A 59 10.73 -24.02 -5.89
CA PRO A 59 10.19 -24.24 -7.24
C PRO A 59 9.95 -22.95 -8.01
N THR A 60 9.54 -21.88 -7.32
CA THR A 60 9.24 -20.58 -7.93
C THR A 60 10.50 -19.80 -8.28
N LEU A 61 11.64 -20.05 -7.64
CA LEU A 61 12.91 -19.39 -7.96
C LEU A 61 13.28 -19.56 -9.45
N LYS A 62 13.05 -20.74 -10.04
CA LYS A 62 13.30 -20.95 -11.48
C LYS A 62 12.39 -20.10 -12.38
N VAL A 63 11.16 -19.82 -11.93
CA VAL A 63 10.21 -18.99 -12.68
C VAL A 63 10.63 -17.53 -12.73
N ILE A 64 11.24 -17.04 -11.67
CA ILE A 64 11.68 -15.63 -11.54
C ILE A 64 13.16 -15.43 -11.85
N GLU A 65 13.86 -16.42 -12.34
CA GLU A 65 15.32 -16.40 -12.55
C GLU A 65 15.77 -15.18 -13.35
N ASP A 66 15.10 -14.89 -14.44
CA ASP A 66 15.40 -13.76 -15.32
C ASP A 66 14.72 -12.43 -14.92
N TRP A 67 13.91 -12.46 -13.86
CA TRP A 67 13.20 -11.26 -13.38
C TRP A 67 14.08 -10.43 -12.43
N THR A 68 15.11 -9.82 -12.99
CA THR A 68 16.13 -9.07 -12.21
C THR A 68 15.53 -8.02 -11.28
N ALA A 69 14.44 -7.33 -11.70
CA ALA A 69 13.84 -6.27 -10.91
C ALA A 69 13.25 -6.76 -9.58
N ILE A 70 12.80 -8.02 -9.48
CA ILE A 70 12.28 -8.58 -8.21
C ILE A 70 13.42 -8.76 -7.19
N TYR A 71 14.63 -9.10 -7.64
CA TYR A 71 15.80 -9.21 -6.77
C TYR A 71 16.29 -7.84 -6.30
N VAL A 72 16.22 -6.82 -7.17
CA VAL A 72 16.52 -5.44 -6.77
C VAL A 72 15.52 -4.98 -5.71
N LEU A 73 14.22 -5.23 -5.90
CA LEU A 73 13.19 -4.95 -4.90
C LEU A 73 13.49 -5.67 -3.58
N LYS A 74 13.79 -6.98 -3.61
CA LYS A 74 14.14 -7.75 -2.41
C LYS A 74 15.31 -7.11 -1.67
N ASN A 75 16.37 -6.74 -2.37
CA ASN A 75 17.55 -6.13 -1.75
C ASN A 75 17.22 -4.81 -1.04
N GLU A 76 16.37 -3.96 -1.63
CA GLU A 76 15.94 -2.71 -1.00
C GLU A 76 15.04 -2.96 0.22
N ILE A 77 14.21 -3.99 0.19
CA ILE A 77 13.40 -4.43 1.33
C ILE A 77 14.29 -4.94 2.48
N VAL A 78 15.31 -5.75 2.18
CA VAL A 78 16.27 -6.26 3.18
C VAL A 78 17.06 -5.10 3.82
N LYS A 79 17.52 -4.12 3.03
CA LYS A 79 18.15 -2.91 3.56
C LYS A 79 17.22 -2.17 4.53
N MET A 80 15.97 -1.97 4.12
CA MET A 80 14.97 -1.30 4.96
C MET A 80 14.69 -2.09 6.25
N GLU A 81 14.60 -3.43 6.20
CA GLU A 81 14.42 -4.27 7.38
C GLU A 81 15.57 -4.09 8.37
N GLY A 82 16.81 -4.14 7.88
CA GLY A 82 18.04 -4.01 8.67
C GLY A 82 18.40 -2.57 9.05
N ASP A 83 17.49 -1.59 8.85
CA ASP A 83 17.74 -0.15 9.09
C ASP A 83 18.92 0.44 8.32
N ALA A 84 19.36 -0.25 7.25
CA ALA A 84 20.34 0.26 6.32
C ALA A 84 19.68 1.26 5.34
N PRO A 85 20.42 2.27 4.83
CA PRO A 85 19.89 3.21 3.86
C PRO A 85 19.33 2.50 2.61
N SER A 86 18.04 2.72 2.32
CA SER A 86 17.34 2.16 1.17
C SER A 86 16.79 3.27 0.28
N ILE A 87 16.48 2.94 -0.98
CA ILE A 87 15.83 3.91 -1.87
C ILE A 87 14.46 4.34 -1.35
N PHE A 88 13.80 3.50 -0.56
CA PHE A 88 12.51 3.81 0.06
C PHE A 88 12.58 4.93 1.10
N GLU A 89 13.77 5.21 1.63
CA GLU A 89 14.00 6.29 2.59
C GLU A 89 14.59 7.53 1.90
N LEU A 90 15.37 7.36 0.86
CA LEU A 90 16.26 8.40 0.35
C LEU A 90 15.82 9.02 -0.99
N GLN A 91 15.11 8.28 -1.86
CA GLN A 91 14.97 8.67 -3.26
C GLN A 91 13.58 8.40 -3.84
N LYS A 92 12.73 9.44 -3.88
CA LYS A 92 11.39 9.34 -4.48
C LYS A 92 11.41 8.85 -5.93
N ASN A 93 12.32 9.35 -6.76
CA ASN A 93 12.46 8.93 -8.16
C ASN A 93 12.99 7.50 -8.27
N GLY A 94 13.85 7.06 -7.36
CA GLY A 94 14.32 5.69 -7.26
C GLY A 94 13.19 4.70 -7.01
N ILE A 95 12.26 5.06 -6.11
CA ILE A 95 11.05 4.26 -5.86
C ILE A 95 10.24 4.12 -7.14
N LYS A 96 9.93 5.24 -7.82
CA LYS A 96 9.18 5.22 -9.08
C LYS A 96 9.84 4.30 -10.11
N GLN A 97 11.14 4.44 -10.31
CA GLN A 97 11.88 3.65 -11.30
C GLN A 97 11.91 2.16 -10.95
N LEU A 98 12.09 1.82 -9.67
CA LEU A 98 12.04 0.43 -9.22
C LEU A 98 10.72 -0.24 -9.59
N PHE A 99 9.58 0.41 -9.31
CA PHE A 99 8.27 -0.15 -9.58
C PHE A 99 7.93 -0.19 -11.09
N ILE A 100 8.41 0.76 -11.88
CA ILE A 100 8.32 0.70 -13.35
C ILE A 100 9.12 -0.49 -13.89
N ASN A 101 10.33 -0.72 -13.37
CA ASN A 101 11.20 -1.81 -13.84
C ASN A 101 10.65 -3.21 -13.50
N LEU A 102 9.70 -3.35 -12.56
CA LEU A 102 9.07 -4.65 -12.28
C LEU A 102 8.30 -5.24 -13.48
N ASP A 103 7.91 -4.41 -14.45
CA ASP A 103 7.29 -4.90 -15.69
C ASP A 103 8.33 -5.55 -16.64
N ILE A 104 9.60 -5.16 -16.51
CA ILE A 104 10.66 -5.66 -17.39
C ILE A 104 11.00 -7.10 -17.00
N ASN A 105 10.90 -8.01 -17.98
CA ASN A 105 11.15 -9.44 -17.83
C ASN A 105 10.30 -10.13 -16.75
N MET A 106 9.12 -9.55 -16.43
CA MET A 106 8.17 -10.26 -15.59
C MET A 106 7.73 -11.55 -16.29
N PRO A 107 7.81 -12.73 -15.64
CA PRO A 107 7.37 -13.98 -16.23
C PRO A 107 5.88 -13.91 -16.61
N ASN A 108 5.53 -14.39 -17.82
CA ASN A 108 4.13 -14.37 -18.30
C ASN A 108 3.15 -15.04 -17.32
N LEU A 109 3.58 -16.11 -16.65
CA LEU A 109 2.82 -16.80 -15.61
C LEU A 109 2.44 -15.88 -14.44
N LEU A 110 3.30 -14.91 -14.10
CA LEU A 110 3.13 -13.99 -12.99
C LEU A 110 2.50 -12.65 -13.43
N ASN A 111 2.39 -12.39 -14.73
CA ASN A 111 1.77 -11.19 -15.28
C ASN A 111 0.24 -11.26 -15.16
N THR A 112 -0.27 -11.15 -13.95
CA THR A 112 -1.69 -11.26 -13.63
C THR A 112 -2.17 -10.04 -12.85
N ASN A 113 -3.48 -9.73 -12.96
CA ASN A 113 -4.09 -8.63 -12.23
C ASN A 113 -3.87 -8.76 -10.71
N ASN A 114 -3.85 -9.99 -10.18
CA ASN A 114 -3.62 -10.22 -8.75
C ASN A 114 -2.20 -9.83 -8.31
N ILE A 115 -1.18 -10.16 -9.10
CA ILE A 115 0.21 -9.75 -8.83
C ILE A 115 0.33 -8.23 -8.94
N TRP A 116 -0.20 -7.63 -10.01
CA TRP A 116 -0.17 -6.18 -10.19
C TRP A 116 -0.86 -5.41 -9.06
N ALA A 117 -2.00 -5.90 -8.57
CA ALA A 117 -2.65 -5.31 -7.42
C ALA A 117 -1.76 -5.31 -6.17
N ARG A 118 -0.99 -6.40 -5.92
CA ARG A 118 -0.04 -6.48 -4.79
C ARG A 118 1.17 -5.57 -4.98
N ILE A 119 1.70 -5.47 -6.20
CA ILE A 119 2.76 -4.52 -6.56
C ILE A 119 2.28 -3.08 -6.27
N LYS A 120 1.07 -2.70 -6.67
CA LYS A 120 0.53 -1.36 -6.41
C LYS A 120 0.31 -1.05 -4.93
N VAL A 121 -0.10 -2.04 -4.14
CA VAL A 121 -0.20 -1.89 -2.67
C VAL A 121 1.18 -1.68 -2.05
N LEU A 122 2.19 -2.45 -2.49
CA LEU A 122 3.57 -2.29 -2.03
C LEU A 122 4.13 -0.92 -2.42
N GLU A 123 3.96 -0.49 -3.67
CA GLU A 123 4.36 0.84 -4.16
C GLU A 123 3.77 1.95 -3.29
N THR A 124 2.47 1.87 -3.00
CA THR A 124 1.77 2.84 -2.15
C THR A 124 2.36 2.90 -0.74
N ASN A 125 2.69 1.75 -0.14
CA ASN A 125 3.29 1.70 1.19
C ASN A 125 4.74 2.21 1.18
N ALA A 126 5.51 1.93 0.13
CA ALA A 126 6.87 2.45 -0.05
C ALA A 126 6.87 3.99 -0.10
N TYR A 127 5.94 4.61 -0.84
CA TYR A 127 5.79 6.07 -0.83
C TYR A 127 5.36 6.62 0.53
N LYS A 128 4.47 5.94 1.26
CA LYS A 128 4.08 6.34 2.63
C LYS A 128 5.25 6.27 3.60
N PHE A 129 6.12 5.26 3.45
CA PHE A 129 7.34 5.17 4.25
C PHE A 129 8.32 6.29 3.91
N TYR A 130 8.55 6.57 2.62
CA TYR A 130 9.35 7.71 2.16
C TYR A 130 8.84 9.03 2.76
N GLU A 131 7.56 9.32 2.63
CA GLU A 131 6.95 10.55 3.19
C GLU A 131 7.08 10.63 4.72
N ALA A 132 6.99 9.50 5.40
CA ALA A 132 7.18 9.45 6.85
C ALA A 132 8.64 9.73 7.22
N SER A 133 9.62 9.20 6.46
CA SER A 133 11.05 9.42 6.72
C SER A 133 11.47 10.88 6.55
N LEU A 134 10.78 11.64 5.69
CA LEU A 134 11.00 13.07 5.53
C LEU A 134 10.44 13.93 6.67
N LYS A 135 9.36 13.47 7.32
CA LYS A 135 8.56 14.27 8.26
C LYS A 135 8.80 13.92 9.73
N HIS A 136 9.37 12.77 10.00
CA HIS A 136 9.51 12.24 11.35
C HIS A 136 10.94 11.81 11.66
N PRO A 137 11.40 11.94 12.91
CA PRO A 137 12.72 11.47 13.32
C PRO A 137 12.80 9.95 13.22
N LYS A 138 14.02 9.45 12.94
CA LYS A 138 14.31 7.99 12.92
C LYS A 138 13.86 7.35 14.22
N GLY A 139 13.28 6.14 14.12
CA GLY A 139 12.79 5.40 15.26
C GLY A 139 11.42 5.83 15.80
N SER A 140 10.81 6.89 15.25
CA SER A 140 9.46 7.30 15.66
C SER A 140 8.41 6.21 15.39
N LYS A 141 7.31 6.23 16.14
CA LYS A 141 6.18 5.31 15.96
C LYS A 141 5.64 5.33 14.51
N GLN A 142 5.63 6.50 13.87
CA GLN A 142 5.15 6.65 12.50
C GLN A 142 6.09 5.97 11.49
N ILE A 143 7.41 6.13 11.64
CA ILE A 143 8.41 5.44 10.81
C ILE A 143 8.28 3.92 10.98
N LYS A 144 8.25 3.42 12.22
CA LYS A 144 8.09 1.99 12.51
C LYS A 144 6.80 1.43 11.89
N LYS A 145 5.68 2.15 12.01
CA LYS A 145 4.39 1.75 11.44
C LYS A 145 4.45 1.65 9.91
N THR A 146 4.96 2.68 9.23
CA THR A 146 5.03 2.68 7.76
C THR A 146 6.04 1.68 7.23
N LYS A 147 7.17 1.47 7.91
CA LYS A 147 8.12 0.40 7.65
C LYS A 147 7.43 -0.97 7.70
N ASN A 148 6.76 -1.31 8.81
CA ASN A 148 6.07 -2.58 8.97
C ASN A 148 4.97 -2.80 7.93
N ASN A 149 4.24 -1.75 7.54
CA ASN A 149 3.24 -1.84 6.48
C ASN A 149 3.89 -2.17 5.12
N THR A 150 5.07 -1.61 4.83
CA THR A 150 5.81 -1.90 3.60
C THR A 150 6.34 -3.35 3.60
N LEU A 151 6.92 -3.81 4.71
CA LEU A 151 7.37 -5.21 4.87
C LEU A 151 6.21 -6.20 4.73
N SER A 152 5.07 -5.90 5.35
CA SER A 152 3.86 -6.73 5.22
C SER A 152 3.33 -6.78 3.79
N ALA A 153 3.33 -5.64 3.07
CA ALA A 153 2.91 -5.59 1.68
C ALA A 153 3.85 -6.40 0.77
N TYR A 154 5.16 -6.36 1.02
CA TYR A 154 6.14 -7.21 0.34
C TYR A 154 5.85 -8.70 0.59
N ASN A 155 5.64 -9.12 1.83
CA ASN A 155 5.32 -10.50 2.17
C ASN A 155 4.05 -10.99 1.46
N ILE A 156 3.03 -10.14 1.36
CA ILE A 156 1.79 -10.45 0.62
C ILE A 156 2.07 -10.63 -0.89
N LEU A 157 2.97 -9.82 -1.47
CA LEU A 157 3.39 -9.98 -2.86
C LEU A 157 4.11 -11.32 -3.06
N ILE A 158 5.10 -11.65 -2.23
CA ILE A 158 5.85 -12.92 -2.31
C ILE A 158 4.92 -14.13 -2.13
N HIS A 159 4.00 -14.06 -1.16
CA HIS A 159 2.98 -15.10 -0.99
C HIS A 159 2.13 -15.28 -2.26
N GLN A 160 1.69 -14.18 -2.89
CA GLN A 160 0.90 -14.26 -4.11
C GLN A 160 1.70 -14.84 -5.28
N ILE A 161 2.99 -14.51 -5.42
CA ILE A 161 3.90 -15.08 -6.42
C ILE A 161 3.99 -16.60 -6.23
N ASN A 162 4.31 -17.07 -5.03
CA ASN A 162 4.39 -18.48 -4.71
C ASN A 162 3.07 -19.21 -5.01
N LYS A 163 1.95 -18.66 -4.57
CA LYS A 163 0.62 -19.22 -4.77
C LYS A 163 0.20 -19.28 -6.25
N THR A 164 0.58 -18.29 -7.05
CA THR A 164 0.25 -18.28 -8.47
C THR A 164 0.98 -19.42 -9.19
N HIS A 165 2.27 -19.61 -8.90
CA HIS A 165 3.04 -20.72 -9.45
C HIS A 165 2.54 -22.10 -8.97
N GLU A 166 2.24 -22.24 -7.69
CA GLU A 166 1.65 -23.48 -7.14
C GLU A 166 0.37 -23.89 -7.88
N LYS A 167 -0.56 -22.97 -8.09
CA LYS A 167 -1.78 -23.23 -8.85
C LYS A 167 -1.52 -23.65 -10.29
N TYR A 168 -0.51 -23.05 -10.94
CA TYR A 168 -0.10 -23.45 -12.28
C TYR A 168 0.38 -24.89 -12.30
N ILE A 169 1.28 -25.29 -11.40
CA ILE A 169 1.77 -26.67 -11.29
C ILE A 169 0.59 -27.64 -11.09
N GLN A 170 -0.31 -27.34 -10.16
CA GLN A 170 -1.49 -28.17 -9.89
C GLN A 170 -2.41 -28.32 -11.11
N SER A 171 -2.43 -27.34 -12.02
CA SER A 171 -3.26 -27.38 -13.23
C SER A 171 -2.69 -28.28 -14.33
N ILE A 172 -1.37 -28.46 -14.37
CA ILE A 172 -0.67 -29.26 -15.39
C ILE A 172 -0.37 -30.72 -14.94
N THR A 173 -0.57 -31.03 -13.67
CA THR A 173 -0.34 -32.37 -13.07
C THR A 173 -1.62 -33.19 -12.94
N LYS A 174 -2.75 -32.66 -13.35
CA LYS A 174 -4.05 -33.38 -13.45
C LYS A 174 -4.26 -33.95 -14.83
#